data_53717ca5772c5dced3beb4a8beeee81f
#
_entry.id   53717ca5772c5dced3beb4a8beeee81f
#
_cell.length_a   1.000
_cell.length_b   1.000
_cell.length_c   1.000
_cell.angle_alpha   90.00
_cell.angle_beta   90.00
_cell.angle_gamma   90.00
#
_symmetry.space_group_name_H-M   'P 1'
#
loop_
_entity.id
_entity.type
_entity.pdbx_description
1 polymer ?
#
loop_
_entity_poly.entity_id
_entity_poly.type
_entity_poly.pdbx_seq_one_letter_code
_entity_poly.pdbx_strand_id
1 'polypeptide(L)'
;MRYGRKYNVREWMEPLCKTGIFRQVMALDEKREEFFPQLAKYRKNYSNILKHMVNRMIFTKALAKCEEPYMTIDFASYQDIYVFCDSDPIGYYLNYKHIPYHAVEDGLDCLKNLDDAYVANHGHFKLKAWFSRHNLIFIMNGWGKYCLDMEINDRSVVPTVCPRFVEVPRKPLEKALTSRQKKLMVQAFIPDADALLAQLEPRFPGEEFVMFLTEP
;
A
#
# COMPACT_ATOMS: atom_id res chain seq x y z
N MET A 1 13.49 18.63 7.04
CA MET A 1 13.91 17.39 6.36
C MET A 1 13.31 17.40 4.95
N ARG A 2 14.11 17.39 3.92
CA ARG A 2 13.62 17.30 2.55
C ARG A 2 13.29 15.84 2.29
N TYR A 3 12.03 15.49 2.32
CA TYR A 3 11.56 14.23 1.77
C TYR A 3 11.81 14.26 0.26
N GLY A 4 12.76 13.60 -0.08
CA GLY A 4 13.25 13.30 -1.12
C GLY A 4 12.97 13.01 -2.48
N ARG A 5 13.56 12.12 -3.08
CA ARG A 5 13.46 11.78 -4.49
C ARG A 5 12.04 11.28 -4.75
N LYS A 6 11.31 12.02 -5.58
CA LYS A 6 10.15 11.45 -6.26
C LYS A 6 10.68 10.23 -7.02
N TYR A 7 10.32 9.03 -6.53
CA TYR A 7 10.56 7.83 -7.32
C TYR A 7 9.88 8.07 -8.66
N ASN A 8 10.67 8.08 -9.72
CA ASN A 8 10.13 8.25 -11.05
C ASN A 8 9.51 6.92 -11.47
N VAL A 9 8.26 6.69 -11.08
CA VAL A 9 7.51 5.47 -11.39
C VAL A 9 7.61 5.13 -12.89
N ARG A 10 7.76 6.13 -13.76
CA ARG A 10 7.92 5.93 -15.21
C ARG A 10 9.20 5.19 -15.57
N GLU A 11 10.27 5.33 -14.78
CA GLU A 11 11.52 4.59 -14.99
C GLU A 11 11.37 3.08 -14.80
N TRP A 12 10.40 2.66 -13.97
CA TRP A 12 10.12 1.25 -13.69
C TRP A 12 9.11 0.63 -14.66
N MET A 13 8.30 1.44 -15.33
CA MET A 13 7.24 0.94 -16.22
C MET A 13 7.81 0.15 -17.41
N GLU A 14 8.80 0.71 -18.08
CA GLU A 14 9.38 0.08 -19.26
C GLU A 14 10.06 -1.27 -18.95
N PRO A 15 10.93 -1.39 -17.93
CA PRO A 15 11.47 -2.66 -17.50
C PRO A 15 10.39 -3.67 -17.11
N LEU A 16 9.37 -3.27 -16.35
CA LEU A 16 8.27 -4.16 -15.97
C LEU A 16 7.47 -4.66 -17.18
N CYS A 17 7.18 -3.80 -18.15
CA CYS A 17 6.53 -4.20 -19.39
C CYS A 17 7.38 -5.21 -20.18
N LYS A 18 8.70 -4.99 -20.25
CA LYS A 18 9.63 -5.88 -20.98
C LYS A 18 9.73 -7.28 -20.37
N THR A 19 9.40 -7.45 -19.09
CA THR A 19 9.39 -8.78 -18.47
C THR A 19 8.35 -9.72 -19.08
N GLY A 20 7.27 -9.17 -19.65
CA GLY A 20 6.12 -9.94 -20.13
C GLY A 20 5.31 -10.66 -19.04
N ILE A 21 5.60 -10.38 -17.75
CA ILE A 21 4.84 -10.93 -16.62
C ILE A 21 3.47 -10.25 -16.54
N PHE A 22 3.43 -8.95 -16.78
CA PHE A 22 2.22 -8.15 -16.71
C PHE A 22 1.63 -7.92 -18.10
N ARG A 23 0.33 -8.10 -18.24
CA ARG A 23 -0.38 -7.80 -19.50
C ARG A 23 -0.34 -6.30 -19.83
N GLN A 24 -0.39 -5.47 -18.80
CA GLN A 24 -0.37 -4.02 -18.90
C GLN A 24 0.24 -3.43 -17.62
N VAL A 25 1.03 -2.37 -17.80
CA VAL A 25 1.56 -1.55 -16.70
C VAL A 25 1.15 -0.11 -16.97
N MET A 26 0.57 0.54 -15.98
CA MET A 26 0.10 1.92 -16.06
C MET A 26 0.58 2.70 -14.86
N ALA A 27 0.93 3.97 -15.04
CA ALA A 27 1.19 4.89 -13.94
C ALA A 27 -0.11 5.60 -13.56
N LEU A 28 -0.39 5.65 -12.27
CA LEU A 28 -1.46 6.44 -11.69
C LEU A 28 -0.85 7.70 -11.05
N ASP A 29 -1.30 8.88 -11.45
CA ASP A 29 -0.88 10.15 -10.85
C ASP A 29 -1.77 10.48 -9.66
N GLU A 30 -1.73 9.63 -8.65
CA GLU A 30 -2.50 9.81 -7.43
C GLU A 30 -2.07 11.07 -6.65
N LYS A 31 -3.03 11.68 -5.96
CA LYS A 31 -2.79 12.86 -5.12
C LYS A 31 -3.24 12.54 -3.70
N ARG A 32 -2.34 12.72 -2.75
CA ARG A 32 -2.64 12.54 -1.33
C ARG A 32 -3.38 13.75 -0.74
N GLU A 33 -3.87 13.57 0.46
CA GLU A 33 -4.62 14.58 1.23
C GLU A 33 -3.95 15.96 1.24
N GLU A 34 -2.61 16.03 1.33
CA GLU A 34 -1.86 17.28 1.39
C GLU A 34 -1.97 18.12 0.13
N PHE A 35 -2.28 17.48 -1.00
CA PHE A 35 -2.48 18.16 -2.28
C PHE A 35 -3.77 18.99 -2.32
N PHE A 36 -4.69 18.74 -1.39
CA PHE A 36 -6.01 19.38 -1.36
C PHE A 36 -6.16 20.37 -0.21
N PRO A 37 -5.68 21.64 -0.36
CA PRO A 37 -5.72 22.63 0.72
C PRO A 37 -7.13 22.95 1.20
N GLN A 38 -8.15 22.77 0.36
CA GLN A 38 -9.56 22.94 0.73
C GLN A 38 -10.03 21.95 1.81
N LEU A 39 -9.30 20.85 2.04
CA LEU A 39 -9.61 19.87 3.08
C LEU A 39 -9.06 20.24 4.45
N ALA A 40 -8.18 21.26 4.54
CA ALA A 40 -7.56 21.68 5.82
C ALA A 40 -8.59 22.02 6.91
N LYS A 41 -9.77 22.52 6.53
CA LYS A 41 -10.87 22.81 7.46
C LYS A 41 -11.41 21.57 8.19
N TYR A 42 -11.22 20.37 7.64
CA TYR A 42 -11.68 19.11 8.20
C TYR A 42 -10.61 18.38 9.03
N ARG A 43 -9.36 18.85 9.02
CA ARG A 43 -8.24 18.28 9.81
C ARG A 43 -8.30 18.64 11.30
N LYS A 44 -9.38 19.29 11.72
CA LYS A 44 -9.56 19.69 13.12
C LYS A 44 -9.89 18.50 14.02
N ASN A 45 -9.17 18.38 15.11
CA ASN A 45 -9.51 17.47 16.17
C ASN A 45 -10.52 18.13 17.11
N TYR A 46 -11.54 17.38 17.48
CA TYR A 46 -12.57 17.81 18.42
C TYR A 46 -12.52 16.92 19.67
N SER A 47 -12.59 17.53 20.85
CA SER A 47 -12.70 16.80 22.11
C SER A 47 -14.04 16.07 22.25
N ASN A 48 -15.11 16.58 21.66
CA ASN A 48 -16.40 15.91 21.58
C ASN A 48 -16.36 14.81 20.50
N ILE A 49 -16.50 13.56 20.93
CA ILE A 49 -16.40 12.39 20.07
C ILE A 49 -17.42 12.37 18.92
N LEU A 50 -18.65 12.77 19.17
CA LEU A 50 -19.69 12.79 18.12
C LEU A 50 -19.35 13.82 17.06
N LYS A 51 -18.96 15.03 17.47
CA LYS A 51 -18.51 16.08 16.54
C LYS A 51 -17.28 15.64 15.76
N HIS A 52 -16.33 14.95 16.42
CA HIS A 52 -15.14 14.39 15.76
C HIS A 52 -15.54 13.36 14.69
N MET A 53 -16.44 12.42 15.02
CA MET A 53 -16.88 11.39 14.09
C MET A 53 -17.61 11.98 12.88
N VAL A 54 -18.54 12.92 13.09
CA VAL A 54 -19.23 13.62 11.98
C VAL A 54 -18.21 14.33 11.07
N ASN A 55 -17.23 15.03 11.65
CA ASN A 55 -16.20 15.69 10.88
C ASN A 55 -15.35 14.69 10.06
N ARG A 56 -14.98 13.55 10.65
CA ARG A 56 -14.27 12.47 9.94
C ARG A 56 -15.08 11.86 8.81
N MET A 57 -16.41 11.69 8.99
CA MET A 57 -17.30 11.23 7.92
C MET A 57 -17.31 12.20 6.73
N ILE A 58 -17.42 13.50 7.01
CA ILE A 58 -17.40 14.53 5.98
C ILE A 58 -16.03 14.55 5.28
N PHE A 59 -14.96 14.51 6.07
CA PHE A 59 -13.59 14.48 5.54
C PHE A 59 -13.36 13.29 4.60
N THR A 60 -13.71 12.07 5.03
CA THR A 60 -13.54 10.84 4.25
C THR A 60 -14.20 10.95 2.87
N LYS A 61 -15.44 11.44 2.81
CA LYS A 61 -16.16 11.63 1.55
C LYS A 61 -15.58 12.76 0.70
N ALA A 62 -15.16 13.85 1.35
CA ALA A 62 -14.60 15.00 0.65
C ALA A 62 -13.24 14.66 0.02
N LEU A 63 -12.39 13.91 0.74
CA LEU A 63 -11.10 13.46 0.22
C LEU A 63 -11.29 12.54 -0.98
N ALA A 64 -12.08 11.49 -0.87
CA ALA A 64 -12.35 10.57 -1.97
C ALA A 64 -12.89 11.28 -3.23
N LYS A 65 -13.74 12.30 -3.06
CA LYS A 65 -14.21 13.12 -4.19
C LYS A 65 -13.11 13.99 -4.81
N CYS A 66 -12.17 14.48 -4.01
CA CYS A 66 -11.04 15.24 -4.52
C CYS A 66 -10.07 14.36 -5.31
N GLU A 67 -9.96 13.10 -4.92
CA GLU A 67 -9.09 12.11 -5.57
C GLU A 67 -9.69 11.54 -6.85
N GLU A 68 -11.01 11.48 -6.96
CA GLU A 68 -11.73 10.86 -8.07
C GLU A 68 -11.22 11.26 -9.48
N PRO A 69 -10.93 12.55 -9.79
CA PRO A 69 -10.40 12.95 -11.10
C PRO A 69 -9.00 12.39 -11.43
N TYR A 70 -8.26 11.97 -10.43
CA TYR A 70 -6.91 11.42 -10.57
C TYR A 70 -6.91 9.89 -10.68
N MET A 71 -8.01 9.24 -10.32
CA MET A 71 -8.22 7.81 -10.43
C MET A 71 -8.71 7.43 -11.84
N THR A 72 -7.78 7.48 -12.81
CA THR A 72 -8.10 7.30 -14.24
C THR A 72 -8.32 5.84 -14.66
N ILE A 73 -8.23 4.91 -13.73
CA ILE A 73 -8.44 3.48 -13.95
C ILE A 73 -9.89 3.11 -13.60
N ASP A 74 -10.57 2.40 -14.47
CA ASP A 74 -11.86 1.78 -14.17
C ASP A 74 -11.66 0.52 -13.31
N PHE A 75 -11.49 0.69 -12.02
CA PHE A 75 -11.28 -0.41 -11.09
C PHE A 75 -12.46 -1.40 -11.07
N ALA A 76 -13.69 -0.94 -11.36
CA ALA A 76 -14.86 -1.81 -11.36
C ALA A 76 -14.86 -2.83 -12.50
N SER A 77 -14.01 -2.64 -13.51
CA SER A 77 -13.85 -3.60 -14.63
C SER A 77 -12.99 -4.80 -14.28
N TYR A 78 -12.30 -4.80 -13.14
CA TYR A 78 -11.44 -5.90 -12.71
C TYR A 78 -12.18 -6.84 -11.76
N GLN A 79 -11.92 -8.14 -11.88
CA GLN A 79 -12.51 -9.17 -11.05
C GLN A 79 -11.89 -9.14 -9.63
N ASP A 80 -10.57 -9.05 -9.56
CA ASP A 80 -9.81 -9.00 -8.31
C ASP A 80 -8.86 -7.80 -8.33
N ILE A 81 -8.80 -7.09 -7.23
CA ILE A 81 -7.95 -5.91 -7.04
C ILE A 81 -7.09 -6.15 -5.80
N TYR A 82 -5.78 -6.10 -5.97
CA TYR A 82 -4.81 -6.18 -4.88
C TYR A 82 -4.12 -4.83 -4.71
N VAL A 83 -4.15 -4.30 -3.49
CA VAL A 83 -3.59 -2.99 -3.15
C VAL A 83 -2.54 -3.16 -2.07
N PHE A 84 -1.30 -2.77 -2.36
CA PHE A 84 -0.26 -2.72 -1.35
C PHE A 84 -0.51 -1.54 -0.43
N CYS A 85 -0.74 -1.83 0.86
CA CYS A 85 -1.07 -0.85 1.88
C CYS A 85 -2.23 0.08 1.46
N ASP A 86 -3.46 -0.32 1.75
CA ASP A 86 -4.70 0.39 1.40
C ASP A 86 -4.86 1.76 2.09
N SER A 87 -3.79 2.58 2.03
CA SER A 87 -3.75 3.91 2.61
C SER A 87 -4.40 4.98 1.72
N ASP A 88 -4.16 6.23 2.02
CA ASP A 88 -4.47 7.39 1.17
C ASP A 88 -3.57 7.36 -0.09
N PRO A 89 -4.10 7.55 -1.31
CA PRO A 89 -5.51 7.86 -1.64
C PRO A 89 -6.37 6.65 -2.01
N ILE A 90 -5.76 5.55 -2.44
CA ILE A 90 -6.47 4.43 -3.08
C ILE A 90 -7.53 3.78 -2.17
N GLY A 91 -7.22 3.61 -0.89
CA GLY A 91 -8.15 3.03 0.07
C GLY A 91 -9.40 3.88 0.27
N TYR A 92 -9.25 5.19 0.34
CA TYR A 92 -10.40 6.12 0.40
C TYR A 92 -11.26 6.02 -0.83
N TYR A 93 -10.66 6.02 -2.01
CA TYR A 93 -11.37 5.96 -3.30
C TYR A 93 -12.15 4.66 -3.47
N LEU A 94 -11.51 3.49 -3.27
CA LEU A 94 -12.15 2.20 -3.44
C LEU A 94 -13.34 2.02 -2.48
N ASN A 95 -13.16 2.43 -1.20
CA ASN A 95 -14.26 2.38 -0.24
C ASN A 95 -15.40 3.36 -0.59
N TYR A 96 -15.09 4.56 -1.09
CA TYR A 96 -16.09 5.52 -1.55
C TYR A 96 -16.88 5.02 -2.76
N LYS A 97 -16.21 4.37 -3.71
CA LYS A 97 -16.83 3.79 -4.93
C LYS A 97 -17.49 2.44 -4.68
N HIS A 98 -17.40 1.89 -3.46
CA HIS A 98 -17.93 0.58 -3.08
C HIS A 98 -17.31 -0.58 -3.87
N ILE A 99 -16.03 -0.48 -4.21
CA ILE A 99 -15.29 -1.45 -4.98
C ILE A 99 -14.56 -2.40 -4.02
N PRO A 100 -14.84 -3.72 -4.06
CA PRO A 100 -14.12 -4.70 -3.25
C PRO A 100 -12.65 -4.82 -3.66
N TYR A 101 -11.76 -5.04 -2.69
CA TYR A 101 -10.33 -5.24 -2.92
C TYR A 101 -9.69 -6.08 -1.82
N HIS A 102 -8.53 -6.63 -2.13
CA HIS A 102 -7.62 -7.27 -1.19
C HIS A 102 -6.49 -6.30 -0.85
N ALA A 103 -6.20 -6.14 0.43
CA ALA A 103 -5.02 -5.39 0.86
C ALA A 103 -3.84 -6.34 1.02
N VAL A 104 -2.64 -5.87 0.71
CA VAL A 104 -1.39 -6.62 0.88
C VAL A 104 -0.42 -5.77 1.68
N GLU A 105 0.22 -6.37 2.66
CA GLU A 105 1.29 -5.72 3.40
C GLU A 105 2.46 -5.38 2.48
N ASP A 106 2.95 -4.14 2.51
CA ASP A 106 4.12 -3.69 1.76
C ASP A 106 5.39 -3.57 2.62
N GLY A 107 5.30 -3.98 3.88
CA GLY A 107 6.39 -4.03 4.84
C GLY A 107 5.93 -3.78 6.27
N LEU A 108 6.86 -3.89 7.21
CA LEU A 108 6.58 -3.74 8.65
C LEU A 108 6.04 -2.36 9.03
N ASP A 109 6.43 -1.31 8.30
CA ASP A 109 5.95 0.06 8.58
C ASP A 109 4.45 0.22 8.33
N CYS A 110 3.89 -0.51 7.37
CA CYS A 110 2.45 -0.58 7.16
C CYS A 110 1.72 -1.09 8.41
N LEU A 111 2.25 -2.14 9.04
CA LEU A 111 1.68 -2.75 10.24
C LEU A 111 1.95 -1.95 11.51
N LYS A 112 3.13 -1.33 11.61
CA LYS A 112 3.52 -0.46 12.71
C LYS A 112 2.66 0.80 12.79
N ASN A 113 2.37 1.41 11.65
CA ASN A 113 1.45 2.54 11.58
C ASN A 113 0.05 2.19 12.10
N LEU A 114 -0.37 0.93 11.99
CA LEU A 114 -1.61 0.46 12.58
C LEU A 114 -1.55 0.48 14.11
N ASP A 115 -0.42 0.07 14.69
CA ASP A 115 -0.22 0.11 16.15
C ASP A 115 -0.22 1.55 16.66
N ASP A 116 0.48 2.46 16.00
CA ASP A 116 0.46 3.88 16.31
C ASP A 116 -0.94 4.48 16.18
N ALA A 117 -1.68 4.12 15.15
CA ALA A 117 -3.07 4.54 14.98
C ALA A 117 -3.99 3.96 16.05
N TYR A 118 -3.77 2.72 16.47
CA TYR A 118 -4.51 2.07 17.54
C TYR A 118 -4.23 2.76 18.89
N VAL A 119 -2.97 3.03 19.21
CA VAL A 119 -2.56 3.74 20.43
C VAL A 119 -3.08 5.17 20.42
N ALA A 120 -2.91 5.90 19.34
CA ALA A 120 -3.40 7.27 19.18
C ALA A 120 -4.93 7.38 19.26
N ASN A 121 -5.64 6.31 18.92
CA ASN A 121 -7.10 6.22 19.00
C ASN A 121 -7.59 5.49 20.27
N HIS A 122 -6.73 5.37 21.24
CA HIS A 122 -7.02 4.70 22.51
C HIS A 122 -8.35 5.16 23.12
N GLY A 123 -9.16 4.21 23.57
CA GLY A 123 -10.48 4.47 24.12
C GLY A 123 -11.62 4.56 23.08
N HIS A 124 -11.33 4.93 21.84
CA HIS A 124 -12.36 5.09 20.79
C HIS A 124 -12.14 4.24 19.55
N PHE A 125 -11.07 3.46 19.49
CA PHE A 125 -10.74 2.67 18.30
C PHE A 125 -11.86 1.70 17.90
N LYS A 126 -12.49 1.01 18.85
CA LYS A 126 -13.61 0.09 18.58
C LYS A 126 -14.79 0.79 17.91
N LEU A 127 -15.11 2.02 18.35
CA LEU A 127 -16.14 2.84 17.74
C LEU A 127 -15.75 3.26 16.32
N LYS A 128 -14.54 3.75 16.13
CA LYS A 128 -14.03 4.14 14.81
C LYS A 128 -13.99 2.95 13.84
N ALA A 129 -13.54 1.79 14.30
CA ALA A 129 -13.55 0.56 13.52
C ALA A 129 -14.97 0.14 13.11
N TRP A 130 -15.93 0.29 14.01
CA TRP A 130 -17.34 0.07 13.68
C TRP A 130 -17.82 1.03 12.59
N PHE A 131 -17.52 2.33 12.68
CA PHE A 131 -17.84 3.32 11.64
C PHE A 131 -17.18 2.98 10.29
N SER A 132 -15.92 2.53 10.31
CA SER A 132 -15.21 2.12 9.10
C SER A 132 -15.87 0.92 8.42
N ARG A 133 -16.25 -0.10 9.19
CA ARG A 133 -16.96 -1.28 8.69
C ARG A 133 -18.33 -0.96 8.10
N HIS A 134 -18.93 0.18 8.47
CA HIS A 134 -20.19 0.66 7.90
C HIS A 134 -19.98 1.69 6.78
N ASN A 135 -18.73 1.87 6.32
CA ASN A 135 -18.35 2.83 5.28
C ASN A 135 -18.72 4.30 5.61
N LEU A 136 -18.72 4.63 6.88
CA LEU A 136 -18.98 6.00 7.35
C LEU A 136 -17.70 6.82 7.42
N ILE A 137 -16.58 6.17 7.79
CA ILE A 137 -15.22 6.69 7.71
C ILE A 137 -14.34 5.62 7.06
N PHE A 138 -13.10 5.97 6.73
CA PHE A 138 -12.11 5.01 6.28
C PHE A 138 -10.99 4.86 7.33
N ILE A 139 -10.60 3.62 7.60
CA ILE A 139 -9.40 3.22 8.33
C ILE A 139 -8.70 2.17 7.48
N MET A 140 -7.43 2.41 7.19
CA MET A 140 -6.58 1.51 6.40
C MET A 140 -6.30 0.18 7.09
N ASN A 141 -5.54 -0.69 6.41
CA ASN A 141 -5.04 -1.97 6.91
C ASN A 141 -6.16 -2.94 7.30
N GLY A 142 -7.03 -3.22 6.35
CA GLY A 142 -8.09 -4.22 6.49
C GLY A 142 -9.35 -3.74 7.21
N TRP A 143 -9.40 -2.52 7.74
CA TRP A 143 -10.57 -2.02 8.47
C TRP A 143 -11.65 -1.41 7.58
N GLY A 144 -11.33 -1.05 6.34
CA GLY A 144 -12.29 -0.52 5.38
C GLY A 144 -13.42 -1.51 5.08
N LYS A 145 -14.63 -1.03 4.81
CA LYS A 145 -15.79 -1.91 4.56
C LYS A 145 -15.56 -2.82 3.36
N TYR A 146 -14.97 -2.30 2.30
CA TYR A 146 -14.78 -3.01 1.04
C TYR A 146 -13.43 -3.71 0.92
N CYS A 147 -12.56 -3.63 1.93
CA CYS A 147 -11.41 -4.52 2.06
C CYS A 147 -11.92 -5.92 2.42
N LEU A 148 -11.74 -6.88 1.53
CA LEU A 148 -12.19 -8.27 1.71
C LEU A 148 -11.33 -8.98 2.76
N ASP A 149 -10.02 -8.88 2.60
CA ASP A 149 -9.00 -9.36 3.51
C ASP A 149 -7.73 -8.51 3.39
N MET A 150 -6.79 -8.74 4.29
CA MET A 150 -5.46 -8.18 4.23
C MET A 150 -4.43 -9.29 4.42
N GLU A 151 -3.69 -9.57 3.35
CA GLU A 151 -2.60 -10.53 3.37
C GLU A 151 -1.40 -9.98 4.10
N ILE A 152 -0.96 -10.69 5.14
CA ILE A 152 0.24 -10.37 5.93
C ILE A 152 1.20 -11.55 5.95
N ASN A 153 2.50 -11.27 6.00
CA ASN A 153 3.53 -12.30 5.97
C ASN A 153 3.58 -13.14 7.25
N ASP A 154 3.47 -12.49 8.40
CA ASP A 154 3.56 -13.14 9.72
C ASP A 154 2.61 -12.45 10.70
N ARG A 155 1.65 -13.20 11.18
CA ARG A 155 0.62 -12.70 12.09
C ARG A 155 1.14 -12.49 13.52
N SER A 156 2.23 -13.14 13.89
CA SER A 156 2.79 -13.05 15.23
C SER A 156 3.46 -11.71 15.53
N VAL A 157 3.85 -10.97 14.49
CA VAL A 157 4.51 -9.65 14.62
C VAL A 157 3.53 -8.48 14.67
N VAL A 158 2.22 -8.75 14.53
CA VAL A 158 1.20 -7.71 14.49
C VAL A 158 0.51 -7.60 15.84
N PRO A 159 0.72 -6.50 16.60
CA PRO A 159 0.19 -6.35 17.96
C PRO A 159 -1.34 -6.22 17.98
N THR A 160 -1.92 -5.66 16.93
CA THR A 160 -3.37 -5.47 16.80
C THR A 160 -3.92 -6.29 15.65
N VAL A 161 -4.72 -7.29 15.96
CA VAL A 161 -5.28 -8.19 14.94
C VAL A 161 -6.59 -7.64 14.40
N CYS A 162 -6.56 -7.18 13.15
CA CYS A 162 -7.78 -7.01 12.36
C CYS A 162 -8.39 -8.38 12.05
N PRO A 163 -9.71 -8.57 12.19
CA PRO A 163 -10.36 -9.85 11.88
C PRO A 163 -10.19 -10.31 10.42
N ARG A 164 -9.77 -9.41 9.53
CA ARG A 164 -9.56 -9.69 8.11
C ARG A 164 -8.11 -10.02 7.75
N PHE A 165 -7.20 -10.05 8.71
CA PHE A 165 -5.82 -10.47 8.46
C PHE A 165 -5.78 -11.95 8.10
N VAL A 166 -5.19 -12.23 6.94
CA VAL A 166 -4.91 -13.58 6.45
C VAL A 166 -3.41 -13.74 6.34
N GLU A 167 -2.86 -14.74 7.01
CA GLU A 167 -1.42 -15.02 6.94
C GLU A 167 -1.08 -15.70 5.63
N VAL A 168 -0.22 -15.07 4.84
CA VAL A 168 0.32 -15.57 3.58
C VAL A 168 1.85 -15.48 3.63
N PRO A 169 2.54 -16.51 4.15
CA PRO A 169 3.98 -16.50 4.29
C PRO A 169 4.69 -16.33 2.96
N ARG A 170 5.61 -15.35 2.88
CA ARG A 170 6.32 -15.01 1.63
C ARG A 170 7.37 -16.04 1.22
N LYS A 171 8.04 -16.70 2.19
CA LYS A 171 9.08 -17.69 1.90
C LYS A 171 8.63 -18.87 1.03
N PRO A 172 7.45 -19.49 1.24
CA PRO A 172 6.95 -20.49 0.30
C PRO A 172 6.69 -19.96 -1.10
N LEU A 173 6.17 -18.74 -1.21
CA LEU A 173 5.93 -18.09 -2.50
C LEU A 173 7.24 -17.85 -3.25
N GLU A 174 8.26 -17.33 -2.57
CA GLU A 174 9.60 -17.12 -3.15
C GLU A 174 10.21 -18.43 -3.65
N LYS A 175 10.09 -19.52 -2.86
CA LYS A 175 10.59 -20.84 -3.25
C LYS A 175 9.85 -21.43 -4.46
N ALA A 176 8.59 -21.08 -4.65
CA ALA A 176 7.79 -21.52 -5.79
C ALA A 176 8.16 -20.82 -7.10
N LEU A 177 8.86 -19.68 -7.05
CA LEU A 177 9.30 -18.98 -8.24
C LEU A 177 10.35 -19.79 -9.01
N THR A 178 10.13 -19.93 -10.31
CA THR A 178 11.12 -20.51 -11.21
C THR A 178 12.35 -19.60 -11.36
N SER A 179 13.49 -20.16 -11.74
CA SER A 179 14.72 -19.38 -12.00
C SER A 179 14.49 -18.28 -13.05
N ARG A 180 13.65 -18.56 -14.07
CA ARG A 180 13.27 -17.56 -15.09
C ARG A 180 12.50 -16.38 -14.45
N GLN A 181 11.52 -16.66 -13.59
CA GLN A 181 10.73 -15.61 -12.93
C GLN A 181 11.61 -14.78 -12.01
N LYS A 182 12.49 -15.42 -11.23
CA LYS A 182 13.46 -14.70 -10.37
C LYS A 182 14.37 -13.79 -11.20
N LYS A 183 14.91 -14.29 -12.31
CA LYS A 183 15.74 -13.48 -13.21
C LYS A 183 14.99 -12.29 -13.78
N LEU A 184 13.75 -12.48 -14.25
CA LEU A 184 12.91 -11.39 -14.76
C LEU A 184 12.62 -10.34 -13.69
N MET A 185 12.33 -10.75 -12.46
CA MET A 185 12.11 -9.82 -11.35
C MET A 185 13.37 -9.00 -11.06
N VAL A 186 14.53 -9.65 -10.97
CA VAL A 186 15.80 -8.94 -10.75
C VAL A 186 16.04 -7.93 -11.88
N GLN A 187 15.90 -8.34 -13.14
CA GLN A 187 16.11 -7.46 -14.29
C GLN A 187 15.12 -6.28 -14.34
N ALA A 188 13.89 -6.44 -13.84
CA ALA A 188 12.93 -5.34 -13.76
C ALA A 188 13.39 -4.22 -12.82
N PHE A 189 14.05 -4.58 -11.71
CA PHE A 189 14.51 -3.60 -10.71
C PHE A 189 15.98 -3.20 -10.88
N ILE A 190 16.79 -4.08 -11.46
CA ILE A 190 18.22 -3.87 -11.71
C ILE A 190 18.50 -4.26 -13.18
N PRO A 191 18.25 -3.34 -14.15
CA PRO A 191 18.40 -3.66 -15.58
C PRO A 191 19.78 -4.18 -15.95
N ASP A 192 20.82 -3.71 -15.26
CA ASP A 192 22.23 -4.08 -15.50
C ASP A 192 22.73 -5.16 -14.53
N ALA A 193 21.85 -5.97 -13.93
CA ALA A 193 22.23 -6.97 -12.92
C ALA A 193 23.31 -7.92 -13.41
N ASP A 194 23.20 -8.43 -14.64
CA ASP A 194 24.19 -9.36 -15.23
C ASP A 194 25.56 -8.67 -15.41
N ALA A 195 25.59 -7.39 -15.79
CA ALA A 195 26.82 -6.60 -15.91
C ALA A 195 27.46 -6.29 -14.55
N LEU A 196 26.64 -5.98 -13.56
CA LEU A 196 27.09 -5.77 -12.18
C LEU A 196 27.69 -7.05 -11.59
N LEU A 197 27.03 -8.19 -11.77
CA LEU A 197 27.55 -9.48 -11.31
C LEU A 197 28.89 -9.82 -11.99
N ALA A 198 29.02 -9.62 -13.31
CA ALA A 198 30.24 -9.83 -14.04
C ALA A 198 31.43 -8.93 -13.56
N GLN A 199 31.14 -7.76 -13.01
CA GLN A 199 32.15 -6.88 -12.39
C GLN A 199 32.56 -7.32 -10.98
N LEU A 200 31.65 -7.98 -10.25
CA LEU A 200 31.89 -8.43 -8.88
C LEU A 200 32.60 -9.78 -8.84
N GLU A 201 32.26 -10.70 -9.74
CA GLU A 201 32.83 -12.05 -9.77
C GLU A 201 34.34 -12.10 -9.82
N PRO A 202 35.10 -11.26 -10.59
CA PRO A 202 36.53 -11.23 -10.55
C PRO A 202 37.15 -10.75 -9.23
N ARG A 203 36.38 -9.99 -8.45
CA ARG A 203 36.87 -9.46 -7.15
C ARG A 203 36.67 -10.46 -6.02
N PHE A 204 35.69 -11.35 -6.16
CA PHE A 204 35.26 -12.29 -5.12
C PHE A 204 34.94 -13.66 -5.75
N PRO A 205 35.91 -14.35 -6.36
CA PRO A 205 35.65 -15.58 -7.08
C PRO A 205 35.16 -16.68 -6.15
N GLY A 206 33.99 -17.23 -6.46
CA GLY A 206 33.38 -18.35 -5.72
C GLY A 206 32.73 -18.01 -4.38
N GLU A 207 32.56 -16.73 -4.07
CA GLU A 207 31.81 -16.29 -2.88
C GLU A 207 30.32 -16.06 -3.18
N GLU A 208 29.46 -16.37 -2.22
CA GLU A 208 28.07 -15.95 -2.27
C GLU A 208 27.96 -14.49 -1.86
N PHE A 209 27.29 -13.67 -2.70
CA PHE A 209 27.08 -12.26 -2.41
C PHE A 209 25.68 -12.03 -1.84
N VAL A 210 25.63 -11.23 -0.79
CA VAL A 210 24.40 -10.62 -0.32
C VAL A 210 24.45 -9.14 -0.64
N MET A 211 23.62 -8.70 -1.56
CA MET A 211 23.49 -7.28 -1.90
C MET A 211 22.47 -6.64 -0.96
N PHE A 212 22.91 -5.69 -0.17
CA PHE A 212 22.03 -4.83 0.59
C PHE A 212 21.72 -3.57 -0.23
N LEU A 213 20.49 -3.38 -0.61
CA LEU A 213 20.02 -2.10 -1.12
C LEU A 213 19.79 -1.19 0.08
N THR A 214 20.71 -0.28 0.32
CA THR A 214 20.55 0.79 1.30
C THR A 214 19.93 2.00 0.60
N GLU A 215 18.94 2.61 1.20
CA GLU A 215 18.51 3.93 0.76
C GLU A 215 19.66 4.93 0.94
N PRO A 216 19.91 5.81 -0.06
CA PRO A 216 20.95 6.83 0.01
C PRO A 216 20.66 7.92 1.05
#